data_5621e02e9c393f68bb1ff2d6282e530c
#
_entry.id   5621e02e9c393f68bb1ff2d6282e530c
#
_cell.length_a   1.000
_cell.length_b   1.000
_cell.length_c   1.000
_cell.angle_alpha   90.00
_cell.angle_beta   90.00
_cell.angle_gamma   90.00
#
_symmetry.space_group_name_H-M   'P 1'
#
loop_
_entity.id
_entity.type
_entity.pdbx_description
1 polymer ?
#
loop_
_entity_poly.entity_id
_entity_poly.type
_entity_poly.pdbx_seq_one_letter_code
_entity_poly.pdbx_strand_id
1 'polypeptide(L)'
;MTSKRELVFRAIRGEEVERVPVGFWFHFVTLEEKGQGLNNPRIFQKSVEGHRKYVERIHPDFVKMMSDGFFIYPSNVYSPKVTSLQELASIESIGENHPWIQQQVEVVEAIRATFTEDIASFYNIFSPISYLKRWFRTETSRGDKEVSDLFLENPELFRDVLDVIAEDIAILTKKIIQDGGADGIYLSTQEIQDERITAELYQTYIEPSNIKVLEAANQVGGVNILHICGFQGASNNVTIFKDYPAQVFNWATH
;
A
#
# COMPACT_ATOMS: atom_id res chain seq x y z
N MET A 1 9.96 -30.51 9.17
CA MET A 1 10.06 -29.15 9.71
C MET A 1 8.96 -28.34 9.06
N THR A 2 8.26 -27.52 9.81
CA THR A 2 7.25 -26.58 9.30
C THR A 2 7.92 -25.61 8.35
N SER A 3 7.31 -25.31 7.18
CA SER A 3 7.86 -24.30 6.29
C SER A 3 7.77 -22.90 6.92
N LYS A 4 8.58 -21.95 6.45
CA LYS A 4 8.50 -20.55 6.91
C LYS A 4 7.11 -19.96 6.66
N ARG A 5 6.53 -20.26 5.51
CA ARG A 5 5.20 -19.82 5.14
C ARG A 5 4.14 -20.36 6.12
N GLU A 6 4.19 -21.67 6.43
CA GLU A 6 3.25 -22.27 7.38
C GLU A 6 3.43 -21.71 8.80
N LEU A 7 4.66 -21.48 9.25
CA LEU A 7 4.96 -20.82 10.51
C LEU A 7 4.23 -19.45 10.62
N VAL A 8 4.35 -18.63 9.56
CA VAL A 8 3.70 -17.30 9.49
C VAL A 8 2.18 -17.43 9.57
N PHE A 9 1.58 -18.32 8.78
CA PHE A 9 0.13 -18.47 8.75
C PHE A 9 -0.43 -19.05 10.05
N ARG A 10 0.27 -19.98 10.69
CA ARG A 10 -0.13 -20.47 12.02
C ARG A 10 -0.10 -19.36 13.06
N ALA A 11 0.95 -18.54 13.07
CA ALA A 11 1.04 -17.39 13.96
C ALA A 11 -0.09 -16.39 13.73
N ILE A 12 -0.44 -16.11 12.45
CA ILE A 12 -1.56 -15.21 12.08
C ILE A 12 -2.90 -15.77 12.56
N ARG A 13 -3.10 -17.09 12.53
CA ARG A 13 -4.31 -17.74 13.05
C ARG A 13 -4.34 -17.85 14.58
N GLY A 14 -3.31 -17.37 15.28
CA GLY A 14 -3.21 -17.46 16.75
C GLY A 14 -2.91 -18.87 17.25
N GLU A 15 -2.39 -19.75 16.40
CA GLU A 15 -1.97 -21.11 16.77
C GLU A 15 -0.63 -21.09 17.49
N GLU A 16 -0.37 -22.12 18.29
CA GLU A 16 0.95 -22.30 18.91
C GLU A 16 2.01 -22.52 17.85
N VAL A 17 3.10 -21.76 17.94
CA VAL A 17 4.25 -21.82 17.04
C VAL A 17 5.54 -21.99 17.81
N GLU A 18 6.52 -22.65 17.18
CA GLU A 18 7.82 -22.93 17.79
C GLU A 18 8.67 -21.67 18.03
N ARG A 19 8.38 -20.57 17.34
CA ARG A 19 9.02 -19.26 17.52
C ARG A 19 8.20 -18.17 16.84
N VAL A 20 8.45 -16.92 17.17
CA VAL A 20 7.85 -15.76 16.51
C VAL A 20 8.39 -15.63 15.09
N PRO A 21 7.52 -15.51 14.05
CA PRO A 21 7.96 -15.19 12.69
C PRO A 21 8.62 -13.82 12.62
N VAL A 22 9.67 -13.70 11.82
CA VAL A 22 10.44 -12.46 11.67
C VAL A 22 10.55 -12.08 10.20
N GLY A 23 10.27 -10.81 9.89
CA GLY A 23 10.47 -10.22 8.59
C GLY A 23 10.83 -8.74 8.68
N PHE A 24 11.55 -8.27 7.69
CA PHE A 24 11.93 -6.87 7.56
C PHE A 24 11.63 -6.41 6.14
N TRP A 25 11.74 -5.11 5.88
CA TRP A 25 11.66 -4.57 4.53
C TRP A 25 12.68 -3.48 4.30
N PHE A 26 13.09 -3.34 3.05
CA PHE A 26 14.06 -2.36 2.60
C PHE A 26 13.59 -1.76 1.29
N HIS A 27 13.99 -0.52 1.03
CA HIS A 27 13.89 0.08 -0.29
C HIS A 27 15.13 -0.29 -1.11
N PHE A 28 14.92 -0.66 -2.36
CA PHE A 28 15.99 -1.09 -3.27
C PHE A 28 16.31 -0.06 -4.36
N VAL A 29 15.63 1.07 -4.33
CA VAL A 29 15.79 2.21 -5.24
C VAL A 29 16.05 3.48 -4.45
N THR A 30 16.62 4.50 -5.09
CA THR A 30 16.82 5.80 -4.46
C THR A 30 15.51 6.56 -4.29
N LEU A 31 15.54 7.65 -3.53
CA LEU A 31 14.34 8.46 -3.30
C LEU A 31 13.79 9.04 -4.62
N GLU A 32 14.67 9.45 -5.52
CA GLU A 32 14.33 10.02 -6.83
C GLU A 32 13.73 8.97 -7.78
N GLU A 33 14.11 7.70 -7.64
CA GLU A 33 13.60 6.61 -8.46
C GLU A 33 12.21 6.13 -8.02
N LYS A 34 11.77 6.46 -6.79
CA LYS A 34 10.46 6.05 -6.29
C LYS A 34 9.34 6.66 -7.13
N GLY A 35 8.51 5.81 -7.70
CA GLY A 35 7.42 6.25 -8.59
C GLY A 35 7.78 6.38 -10.06
N GLN A 36 9.02 6.07 -10.47
CA GLN A 36 9.45 6.14 -11.88
C GLN A 36 9.45 4.78 -12.59
N GLY A 37 8.83 3.74 -11.99
CA GLY A 37 8.89 2.36 -12.50
C GLY A 37 8.37 2.20 -13.92
N LEU A 38 7.30 2.90 -14.29
CA LEU A 38 6.73 2.85 -15.64
C LEU A 38 7.68 3.31 -16.74
N ASN A 39 8.60 4.21 -16.44
CA ASN A 39 9.47 4.86 -17.41
C ASN A 39 10.92 4.37 -17.32
N ASN A 40 11.23 3.48 -16.38
CA ASN A 40 12.59 3.05 -16.13
C ASN A 40 12.68 1.54 -15.81
N PRO A 41 12.94 0.70 -16.82
CA PRO A 41 13.07 -0.75 -16.63
C PRO A 41 14.16 -1.18 -15.64
N ARG A 42 15.14 -0.31 -15.36
CA ARG A 42 16.19 -0.61 -14.37
C ARG A 42 15.62 -0.66 -12.94
N ILE A 43 14.52 0.05 -12.67
CA ILE A 43 13.86 0.02 -11.37
C ILE A 43 13.25 -1.36 -11.13
N PHE A 44 12.62 -1.96 -12.15
CA PHE A 44 12.15 -3.33 -12.11
C PHE A 44 13.28 -4.30 -11.72
N GLN A 45 14.41 -4.23 -12.44
CA GLN A 45 15.57 -5.09 -12.19
C GLN A 45 16.13 -4.88 -10.78
N LYS A 46 16.27 -3.63 -10.33
CA LYS A 46 16.73 -3.31 -8.96
C LYS A 46 15.79 -3.89 -7.90
N SER A 47 14.48 -3.81 -8.10
CA SER A 47 13.49 -4.36 -7.18
C SER A 47 13.62 -5.88 -7.07
N VAL A 48 13.63 -6.59 -8.19
CA VAL A 48 13.75 -8.06 -8.21
C VAL A 48 15.06 -8.53 -7.58
N GLU A 49 16.18 -7.96 -8.01
CA GLU A 49 17.51 -8.32 -7.50
C GLU A 49 17.70 -7.94 -6.02
N GLY A 50 17.13 -6.82 -5.60
CA GLY A 50 17.15 -6.39 -4.21
C GLY A 50 16.42 -7.37 -3.29
N HIS A 51 15.21 -7.79 -3.66
CA HIS A 51 14.45 -8.78 -2.90
C HIS A 51 15.14 -10.14 -2.90
N ARG A 52 15.69 -10.60 -4.04
CA ARG A 52 16.46 -11.83 -4.11
C ARG A 52 17.63 -11.82 -3.10
N LYS A 53 18.48 -10.79 -3.15
CA LYS A 53 19.63 -10.64 -2.23
C LYS A 53 19.20 -10.54 -0.77
N TYR A 54 18.08 -9.87 -0.50
CA TYR A 54 17.52 -9.76 0.84
C TYR A 54 17.14 -11.14 1.38
N VAL A 55 16.39 -11.93 0.62
CA VAL A 55 15.97 -13.27 1.04
C VAL A 55 17.19 -14.19 1.24
N GLU A 56 18.13 -14.19 0.30
CA GLU A 56 19.35 -15.01 0.38
C GLU A 56 20.26 -14.68 1.57
N ARG A 57 20.29 -13.42 2.01
CA ARG A 57 21.20 -13.00 3.09
C ARG A 57 20.57 -13.01 4.47
N ILE A 58 19.30 -12.69 4.56
CA ILE A 58 18.60 -12.47 5.83
C ILE A 58 17.77 -13.69 6.23
N HIS A 59 17.35 -14.51 5.26
CA HIS A 59 16.50 -15.68 5.50
C HIS A 59 15.23 -15.36 6.31
N PRO A 60 14.43 -14.33 5.93
CA PRO A 60 13.24 -13.94 6.66
C PRO A 60 12.17 -15.03 6.62
N ASP A 61 11.18 -14.97 7.52
CA ASP A 61 10.04 -15.89 7.50
C ASP A 61 8.95 -15.39 6.55
N PHE A 62 8.84 -14.07 6.37
CA PHE A 62 7.96 -13.46 5.39
C PHE A 62 8.64 -12.26 4.71
N VAL A 63 8.16 -11.94 3.52
CA VAL A 63 8.67 -10.82 2.72
C VAL A 63 7.56 -9.79 2.50
N LYS A 64 7.82 -8.55 2.89
CA LYS A 64 7.09 -7.39 2.36
C LYS A 64 7.74 -7.00 1.04
N MET A 65 7.10 -7.37 -0.07
CA MET A 65 7.55 -6.97 -1.39
C MET A 65 7.22 -5.49 -1.60
N MET A 66 8.25 -4.67 -1.81
CA MET A 66 8.10 -3.22 -1.92
C MET A 66 7.69 -2.80 -3.33
N SER A 67 6.73 -1.90 -3.42
CA SER A 67 6.25 -1.29 -4.67
C SER A 67 7.08 -0.08 -5.12
N ASP A 68 8.38 -0.11 -4.91
CA ASP A 68 9.28 1.05 -5.00
C ASP A 68 9.16 1.86 -6.30
N GLY A 69 8.94 1.24 -7.44
CA GLY A 69 8.76 1.94 -8.71
C GLY A 69 7.37 2.56 -8.91
N PHE A 70 6.40 2.29 -8.02
CA PHE A 70 4.98 2.58 -8.23
C PHE A 70 4.36 3.43 -7.11
N PHE A 71 5.15 4.31 -6.51
CA PHE A 71 4.71 5.15 -5.40
C PHE A 71 3.78 6.29 -5.82
N ILE A 72 3.69 6.58 -7.11
CA ILE A 72 2.78 7.57 -7.66
C ILE A 72 1.65 6.84 -8.38
N TYR A 73 0.41 7.10 -7.93
CA TYR A 73 -0.77 6.65 -8.65
C TYR A 73 -0.95 7.55 -9.90
N PRO A 74 -0.98 6.98 -11.10
CA PRO A 74 -1.19 7.75 -12.33
C PRO A 74 -2.65 8.19 -12.44
N SER A 75 -2.88 9.35 -13.00
CA SER A 75 -4.21 9.89 -13.20
C SER A 75 -4.22 10.89 -14.35
N ASN A 76 -5.37 11.06 -15.00
CA ASN A 76 -5.61 12.10 -15.98
C ASN A 76 -5.50 13.51 -15.39
N VAL A 77 -5.72 13.66 -14.07
CA VAL A 77 -5.63 14.94 -13.34
C VAL A 77 -4.38 15.08 -12.49
N TYR A 78 -3.45 14.09 -12.54
CA TYR A 78 -2.23 14.18 -11.77
C TYR A 78 -1.44 15.45 -12.10
N SER A 79 -1.38 16.31 -11.12
CA SER A 79 -0.54 17.53 -11.19
C SER A 79 -0.22 17.97 -9.77
N PRO A 80 1.04 18.27 -9.46
CA PRO A 80 1.39 18.92 -8.19
C PRO A 80 0.82 20.35 -8.07
N LYS A 81 0.12 20.83 -9.11
CA LYS A 81 -0.53 22.14 -9.17
C LYS A 81 -2.05 22.08 -9.04
N VAL A 82 -2.64 20.90 -8.76
CA VAL A 82 -4.07 20.81 -8.41
C VAL A 82 -4.33 21.72 -7.19
N THR A 83 -5.21 22.69 -7.36
CA THR A 83 -5.50 23.72 -6.34
C THR A 83 -6.94 23.77 -5.91
N SER A 84 -7.82 23.01 -6.55
CA SER A 84 -9.25 22.94 -6.23
C SER A 84 -9.78 21.51 -6.27
N LEU A 85 -10.76 21.24 -5.43
CA LEU A 85 -11.46 19.96 -5.43
C LEU A 85 -12.22 19.73 -6.74
N GLN A 86 -12.74 20.78 -7.37
CA GLN A 86 -13.46 20.67 -8.65
C GLN A 86 -12.54 20.16 -9.77
N GLU A 87 -11.28 20.58 -9.80
CA GLU A 87 -10.27 20.05 -10.73
C GLU A 87 -9.98 18.58 -10.41
N LEU A 88 -9.76 18.26 -9.13
CA LEU A 88 -9.52 16.90 -8.67
C LEU A 88 -10.67 15.94 -8.95
N ALA A 89 -11.91 16.42 -8.87
CA ALA A 89 -13.13 15.64 -9.10
C ALA A 89 -13.32 15.19 -10.56
N SER A 90 -12.51 15.70 -11.49
CA SER A 90 -12.49 15.20 -12.87
C SER A 90 -11.61 13.94 -13.04
N ILE A 91 -11.16 13.32 -11.93
CA ILE A 91 -10.39 12.08 -11.94
C ILE A 91 -11.20 10.95 -12.59
N GLU A 92 -10.53 10.18 -13.44
CA GLU A 92 -11.09 8.99 -14.07
C GLU A 92 -10.29 7.76 -13.66
N SER A 93 -10.96 6.60 -13.62
CA SER A 93 -10.28 5.31 -13.43
C SER A 93 -9.24 5.08 -14.53
N ILE A 94 -8.08 4.56 -14.16
CA ILE A 94 -7.05 4.17 -15.12
C ILE A 94 -7.38 2.85 -15.83
N GLY A 95 -8.28 2.06 -15.24
CA GLY A 95 -8.73 0.78 -15.77
C GLY A 95 -7.73 -0.37 -15.57
N GLU A 96 -8.25 -1.59 -15.63
CA GLU A 96 -7.52 -2.82 -15.29
C GLU A 96 -6.30 -3.12 -16.17
N ASN A 97 -6.30 -2.62 -17.41
CA ASN A 97 -5.25 -2.86 -18.40
C ASN A 97 -4.15 -1.79 -18.39
N HIS A 98 -4.22 -0.82 -17.47
CA HIS A 98 -3.22 0.21 -17.39
C HIS A 98 -1.83 -0.36 -17.05
N PRO A 99 -0.74 0.09 -17.72
CA PRO A 99 0.62 -0.42 -17.46
C PRO A 99 1.06 -0.35 -16.00
N TRP A 100 0.58 0.63 -15.24
CA TRP A 100 0.86 0.76 -13.81
C TRP A 100 0.34 -0.44 -13.00
N ILE A 101 -0.79 -1.04 -13.39
CA ILE A 101 -1.32 -2.26 -12.77
C ILE A 101 -0.53 -3.47 -13.27
N GLN A 102 -0.38 -3.62 -14.58
CA GLN A 102 0.23 -4.80 -15.19
C GLN A 102 1.69 -4.99 -14.73
N GLN A 103 2.48 -3.94 -14.76
CA GLN A 103 3.89 -4.03 -14.37
C GLN A 103 4.08 -4.34 -12.87
N GLN A 104 3.15 -3.96 -12.00
CA GLN A 104 3.21 -4.35 -10.59
C GLN A 104 2.96 -5.86 -10.42
N VAL A 105 2.05 -6.45 -11.19
CA VAL A 105 1.84 -7.90 -11.22
C VAL A 105 3.12 -8.59 -11.69
N GLU A 106 3.69 -8.17 -12.80
CA GLU A 106 4.94 -8.71 -13.35
C GLU A 106 6.10 -8.63 -12.35
N VAL A 107 6.23 -7.52 -11.61
CA VAL A 107 7.24 -7.36 -10.55
C VAL A 107 7.03 -8.39 -9.44
N VAL A 108 5.79 -8.60 -9.00
CA VAL A 108 5.48 -9.58 -7.94
C VAL A 108 5.81 -10.99 -8.39
N GLU A 109 5.40 -11.38 -9.60
CA GLU A 109 5.74 -12.68 -10.19
C GLU A 109 7.26 -12.87 -10.26
N ALA A 110 7.99 -11.87 -10.77
CA ALA A 110 9.44 -11.93 -10.92
C ALA A 110 10.17 -12.00 -9.57
N ILE A 111 9.72 -11.28 -8.55
CA ILE A 111 10.29 -11.38 -7.19
C ILE A 111 10.06 -12.77 -6.63
N ARG A 112 8.83 -13.27 -6.67
CA ARG A 112 8.47 -14.59 -6.15
C ARG A 112 9.22 -15.73 -6.83
N ALA A 113 9.44 -15.62 -8.14
CA ALA A 113 10.23 -16.58 -8.90
C ALA A 113 11.69 -16.70 -8.42
N THR A 114 12.20 -15.72 -7.67
CA THR A 114 13.55 -15.78 -7.07
C THR A 114 13.61 -16.54 -5.74
N PHE A 115 12.46 -16.84 -5.13
CA PHE A 115 12.43 -17.50 -3.82
C PHE A 115 12.76 -18.99 -3.96
N THR A 116 13.75 -19.44 -3.22
CA THR A 116 14.18 -20.85 -3.16
C THR A 116 13.57 -21.60 -1.99
N GLU A 117 12.85 -20.91 -1.11
CA GLU A 117 12.18 -21.44 0.07
C GLU A 117 10.70 -21.09 0.02
N ASP A 118 9.86 -21.87 0.73
CA ASP A 118 8.43 -21.58 0.90
C ASP A 118 8.25 -20.47 1.95
N ILE A 119 8.23 -19.22 1.48
CA ILE A 119 8.18 -18.00 2.27
C ILE A 119 6.86 -17.25 2.00
N ALA A 120 6.18 -16.79 3.05
CA ALA A 120 5.01 -15.93 2.91
C ALA A 120 5.40 -14.56 2.33
N SER A 121 4.57 -14.03 1.41
CA SER A 121 4.88 -12.79 0.71
C SER A 121 3.67 -11.88 0.58
N PHE A 122 3.86 -10.62 0.96
CA PHE A 122 2.82 -9.60 0.98
C PHE A 122 3.27 -8.39 0.16
N TYR A 123 2.44 -7.95 -0.78
CA TYR A 123 2.81 -6.82 -1.62
C TYR A 123 2.42 -5.49 -0.99
N ASN A 124 3.34 -4.54 -0.94
CA ASN A 124 3.08 -3.21 -0.42
C ASN A 124 2.19 -2.42 -1.36
N ILE A 125 1.04 -1.99 -0.86
CA ILE A 125 0.13 -1.06 -1.55
C ILE A 125 -0.15 0.10 -0.60
N PHE A 126 -0.26 1.32 -1.11
CA PHE A 126 -0.72 2.44 -0.31
C PHE A 126 -2.24 2.55 -0.35
N SER A 127 -2.82 3.04 0.73
CA SER A 127 -4.24 3.39 0.76
C SER A 127 -4.55 4.53 -0.22
N PRO A 128 -5.80 4.67 -0.72
CA PRO A 128 -6.19 5.73 -1.65
C PRO A 128 -5.77 7.11 -1.19
N ILE A 129 -6.04 7.45 0.07
CA ILE A 129 -5.63 8.73 0.66
C ILE A 129 -4.11 8.89 0.72
N SER A 130 -3.36 7.80 0.95
CA SER A 130 -1.90 7.84 0.99
C SER A 130 -1.29 8.07 -0.40
N TYR A 131 -1.90 7.55 -1.46
CA TYR A 131 -1.52 7.88 -2.84
C TYR A 131 -1.80 9.34 -3.17
N LEU A 132 -2.98 9.85 -2.81
CA LEU A 132 -3.35 11.24 -3.07
C LEU A 132 -2.43 12.23 -2.33
N LYS A 133 -2.13 11.98 -1.05
CA LYS A 133 -1.17 12.78 -0.27
C LYS A 133 0.19 12.87 -0.96
N ARG A 134 0.65 11.81 -1.64
CA ARG A 134 1.95 11.79 -2.33
C ARG A 134 2.03 12.74 -3.50
N TRP A 135 0.93 13.12 -4.11
CA TRP A 135 0.90 14.12 -5.19
C TRP A 135 1.34 15.50 -4.71
N PHE A 136 1.03 15.82 -3.43
CA PHE A 136 1.33 17.10 -2.81
C PHE A 136 2.60 17.09 -1.95
N ARG A 137 3.27 15.94 -1.90
CA ARG A 137 4.45 15.79 -1.06
C ARG A 137 5.65 16.52 -1.64
N THR A 138 6.32 17.28 -0.78
CA THR A 138 7.61 17.92 -1.06
C THR A 138 8.67 17.41 -0.07
N GLU A 139 9.89 17.97 -0.12
CA GLU A 139 10.92 17.69 0.88
C GLU A 139 10.49 18.14 2.30
N THR A 140 9.67 19.18 2.39
CA THR A 140 9.26 19.81 3.64
C THR A 140 7.79 19.57 4.01
N SER A 141 6.96 19.06 3.10
CA SER A 141 5.54 18.76 3.32
C SER A 141 5.23 17.28 3.05
N ARG A 142 4.35 16.70 3.88
CA ARG A 142 3.77 15.37 3.67
C ARG A 142 2.54 15.39 2.78
N GLY A 143 2.06 16.57 2.38
CA GLY A 143 0.82 16.76 1.64
C GLY A 143 -0.44 16.75 2.52
N ASP A 144 -0.29 16.75 3.85
CA ASP A 144 -1.44 16.70 4.78
C ASP A 144 -2.31 17.95 4.65
N LYS A 145 -1.69 19.14 4.66
CA LYS A 145 -2.42 20.42 4.58
C LYS A 145 -3.16 20.57 3.26
N GLU A 146 -2.49 20.29 2.16
CA GLU A 146 -3.05 20.41 0.81
C GLU A 146 -4.27 19.49 0.65
N VAL A 147 -4.16 18.26 1.10
CA VAL A 147 -5.27 17.29 1.08
C VAL A 147 -6.40 17.71 2.01
N SER A 148 -6.08 18.25 3.21
CA SER A 148 -7.11 18.75 4.13
C SER A 148 -7.87 19.94 3.57
N ASP A 149 -7.18 20.85 2.90
CA ASP A 149 -7.81 22.01 2.28
C ASP A 149 -8.82 21.56 1.22
N LEU A 150 -8.44 20.62 0.32
CA LEU A 150 -9.33 20.04 -0.67
C LEU A 150 -10.51 19.27 -0.04
N PHE A 151 -10.23 18.47 0.98
CA PHE A 151 -11.27 17.71 1.69
C PHE A 151 -12.33 18.63 2.28
N LEU A 152 -11.91 19.73 2.92
CA LEU A 152 -12.82 20.66 3.61
C LEU A 152 -13.66 21.53 2.65
N GLU A 153 -13.30 21.61 1.36
CA GLU A 153 -14.15 22.24 0.36
C GLU A 153 -15.49 21.51 0.21
N ASN A 154 -15.47 20.18 0.13
CA ASN A 154 -16.65 19.32 0.05
C ASN A 154 -16.27 17.85 0.35
N PRO A 155 -16.50 17.35 1.58
CA PRO A 155 -16.15 16.00 1.98
C PRO A 155 -16.79 14.88 1.14
N GLU A 156 -18.04 15.07 0.70
CA GLU A 156 -18.74 14.10 -0.14
C GLU A 156 -18.06 13.96 -1.50
N LEU A 157 -17.76 15.07 -2.16
CA LEU A 157 -17.07 15.05 -3.45
C LEU A 157 -15.63 14.50 -3.32
N PHE A 158 -14.97 14.80 -2.22
CA PHE A 158 -13.63 14.24 -1.94
C PHE A 158 -13.67 12.72 -1.74
N ARG A 159 -14.70 12.21 -1.05
CA ARG A 159 -14.95 10.77 -0.92
C ARG A 159 -15.10 10.11 -2.29
N ASP A 160 -15.87 10.73 -3.20
CA ASP A 160 -16.08 10.20 -4.54
C ASP A 160 -14.74 10.11 -5.33
N VAL A 161 -13.86 11.09 -5.16
CA VAL A 161 -12.48 11.04 -5.70
C VAL A 161 -11.70 9.85 -5.14
N LEU A 162 -11.75 9.65 -3.83
CA LEU A 162 -11.08 8.51 -3.19
C LEU A 162 -11.66 7.17 -3.67
N ASP A 163 -12.95 7.12 -3.96
CA ASP A 163 -13.62 5.91 -4.42
C ASP A 163 -13.14 5.48 -5.81
N VAL A 164 -12.92 6.42 -6.73
CA VAL A 164 -12.30 6.14 -8.04
C VAL A 164 -10.90 5.54 -7.88
N ILE A 165 -10.06 6.13 -7.03
CA ILE A 165 -8.72 5.60 -6.75
C ILE A 165 -8.81 4.21 -6.09
N ALA A 166 -9.75 4.04 -5.15
CA ALA A 166 -9.95 2.77 -4.45
C ALA A 166 -10.37 1.62 -5.39
N GLU A 167 -11.16 1.91 -6.42
CA GLU A 167 -11.55 0.91 -7.43
C GLU A 167 -10.34 0.37 -8.19
N ASP A 168 -9.48 1.25 -8.67
CA ASP A 168 -8.27 0.85 -9.38
C ASP A 168 -7.29 0.07 -8.47
N ILE A 169 -7.16 0.49 -7.21
CA ILE A 169 -6.33 -0.21 -6.23
C ILE A 169 -6.95 -1.57 -5.87
N ALA A 170 -8.27 -1.68 -5.80
CA ALA A 170 -8.97 -2.95 -5.59
C ALA A 170 -8.72 -3.93 -6.76
N ILE A 171 -8.73 -3.44 -7.99
CA ILE A 171 -8.36 -4.23 -9.18
C ILE A 171 -6.91 -4.70 -9.08
N LEU A 172 -5.98 -3.78 -8.81
CA LEU A 172 -4.56 -4.09 -8.60
C LEU A 172 -4.40 -5.17 -7.52
N THR A 173 -5.05 -5.00 -6.39
CA THR A 173 -4.99 -5.91 -5.24
C THR A 173 -5.40 -7.34 -5.62
N LYS A 174 -6.52 -7.49 -6.34
CA LYS A 174 -6.97 -8.81 -6.81
C LYS A 174 -5.96 -9.44 -7.75
N LYS A 175 -5.45 -8.69 -8.71
CA LYS A 175 -4.45 -9.19 -9.67
C LYS A 175 -3.12 -9.57 -8.98
N ILE A 176 -2.66 -8.80 -8.01
CA ILE A 176 -1.45 -9.12 -7.23
C ILE A 176 -1.57 -10.46 -6.51
N ILE A 177 -2.75 -10.79 -5.98
CA ILE A 177 -2.99 -12.05 -5.27
C ILE A 177 -3.23 -13.19 -6.26
N GLN A 178 -4.13 -13.02 -7.23
CA GLN A 178 -4.56 -14.08 -8.14
C GLN A 178 -3.54 -14.39 -9.24
N ASP A 179 -3.00 -13.34 -9.88
CA ASP A 179 -2.09 -13.47 -11.02
C ASP A 179 -0.64 -13.42 -10.51
N GLY A 180 -0.26 -12.42 -9.70
CA GLY A 180 1.08 -12.28 -9.15
C GLY A 180 1.44 -13.33 -8.08
N GLY A 181 0.45 -14.02 -7.53
CA GLY A 181 0.63 -15.11 -6.56
C GLY A 181 1.07 -14.66 -5.16
N ALA A 182 0.93 -13.39 -4.80
CA ALA A 182 1.17 -12.94 -3.44
C ALA A 182 0.16 -13.58 -2.47
N ASP A 183 0.58 -13.83 -1.23
CA ASP A 183 -0.31 -14.37 -0.20
C ASP A 183 -1.32 -13.34 0.32
N GLY A 184 -1.08 -12.08 0.06
CA GLY A 184 -1.92 -10.96 0.43
C GLY A 184 -1.24 -9.62 0.17
N ILE A 185 -1.84 -8.57 0.69
CA ILE A 185 -1.30 -7.22 0.59
C ILE A 185 -0.79 -6.72 1.95
N TYR A 186 0.14 -5.76 1.88
CA TYR A 186 0.61 -4.96 2.99
C TYR A 186 0.10 -3.53 2.75
N LEU A 187 -1.14 -3.25 3.19
CA LEU A 187 -1.78 -1.95 2.98
C LEU A 187 -1.20 -0.91 3.92
N SER A 188 -0.47 0.05 3.35
CA SER A 188 0.13 1.14 4.12
C SER A 188 -0.78 2.36 4.14
N THR A 189 -1.19 2.78 5.33
CA THR A 189 -2.03 3.96 5.55
C THR A 189 -1.46 4.88 6.63
N GLN A 190 -1.95 6.11 6.68
CA GLN A 190 -1.72 7.10 7.74
C GLN A 190 -2.97 7.93 7.91
N GLU A 191 -3.24 8.42 9.12
CA GLU A 191 -4.15 9.55 9.27
C GLU A 191 -3.61 10.79 8.55
N ILE A 192 -4.52 11.67 8.20
CA ILE A 192 -4.17 13.03 7.81
C ILE A 192 -3.70 13.77 9.07
N GLN A 193 -2.49 14.27 9.05
CA GLN A 193 -1.89 14.98 10.18
C GLN A 193 -2.30 16.45 10.17
N ASP A 194 -3.59 16.70 10.33
CA ASP A 194 -4.22 18.02 10.38
C ASP A 194 -5.39 17.96 11.38
N GLU A 195 -5.33 18.78 12.42
CA GLU A 195 -6.33 18.80 13.50
C GLU A 195 -7.75 19.12 13.05
N ARG A 196 -7.91 19.70 11.87
CA ARG A 196 -9.23 19.99 11.26
C ARG A 196 -9.95 18.71 10.81
N ILE A 197 -9.19 17.63 10.59
CA ILE A 197 -9.72 16.33 10.18
C ILE A 197 -9.89 15.46 11.41
N THR A 198 -11.10 15.49 11.97
CA THR A 198 -11.42 14.68 13.16
C THR A 198 -11.48 13.19 12.82
N ALA A 199 -11.41 12.33 13.85
CA ALA A 199 -11.59 10.89 13.69
C ALA A 199 -12.93 10.55 13.02
N GLU A 200 -14.02 11.25 13.36
CA GLU A 200 -15.33 11.08 12.77
C GLU A 200 -15.35 11.41 11.27
N LEU A 201 -14.72 12.52 10.88
CA LEU A 201 -14.60 12.90 9.45
C LEU A 201 -13.77 11.87 8.68
N TYR A 202 -12.67 11.41 9.27
CA TYR A 202 -11.83 10.37 8.67
C TYR A 202 -12.63 9.07 8.45
N GLN A 203 -13.33 8.60 9.49
CA GLN A 203 -14.12 7.38 9.44
C GLN A 203 -15.31 7.47 8.48
N THR A 204 -15.93 8.64 8.37
CA THR A 204 -17.09 8.83 7.48
C THR A 204 -16.72 8.91 6.00
N TYR A 205 -15.63 9.60 5.67
CA TYR A 205 -15.34 9.97 4.30
C TYR A 205 -14.07 9.35 3.70
N ILE A 206 -13.11 8.92 4.53
CA ILE A 206 -11.81 8.41 4.06
C ILE A 206 -11.70 6.91 4.25
N GLU A 207 -12.06 6.41 5.43
CA GLU A 207 -11.99 4.99 5.79
C GLU A 207 -12.68 4.06 4.79
N PRO A 208 -13.88 4.37 4.23
CA PRO A 208 -14.55 3.45 3.30
C PRO A 208 -13.70 3.06 2.10
N SER A 209 -12.89 4.00 1.59
CA SER A 209 -11.98 3.74 0.47
C SER A 209 -10.87 2.75 0.83
N ASN A 210 -10.36 2.79 2.06
CA ASN A 210 -9.35 1.87 2.57
C ASN A 210 -9.95 0.48 2.80
N ILE A 211 -11.16 0.41 3.36
CA ILE A 211 -11.90 -0.83 3.60
C ILE A 211 -12.16 -1.54 2.27
N LYS A 212 -12.61 -0.82 1.23
CA LYS A 212 -12.84 -1.35 -0.11
C LYS A 212 -11.63 -2.12 -0.66
N VAL A 213 -10.43 -1.62 -0.45
CA VAL A 213 -9.18 -2.29 -0.87
C VAL A 213 -8.94 -3.59 -0.11
N LEU A 214 -9.12 -3.59 1.21
CA LEU A 214 -8.95 -4.79 2.04
C LEU A 214 -10.02 -5.85 1.75
N GLU A 215 -11.26 -5.43 1.54
CA GLU A 215 -12.35 -6.34 1.16
C GLU A 215 -12.09 -6.99 -0.19
N ALA A 216 -11.56 -6.22 -1.17
CA ALA A 216 -11.16 -6.78 -2.46
C ALA A 216 -10.08 -7.87 -2.31
N ALA A 217 -9.10 -7.66 -1.43
CA ALA A 217 -8.10 -8.67 -1.11
C ALA A 217 -8.72 -9.92 -0.41
N ASN A 218 -9.61 -9.71 0.55
CA ASN A 218 -10.29 -10.79 1.27
C ASN A 218 -11.17 -11.64 0.33
N GLN A 219 -11.84 -11.00 -0.66
CA GLN A 219 -12.68 -11.71 -1.66
C GLN A 219 -11.92 -12.74 -2.48
N VAL A 220 -10.62 -12.56 -2.66
CA VAL A 220 -9.76 -13.48 -3.43
C VAL A 220 -8.86 -14.34 -2.54
N GLY A 221 -9.15 -14.40 -1.25
CA GLY A 221 -8.46 -15.27 -0.29
C GLY A 221 -7.13 -14.74 0.23
N GLY A 222 -6.86 -13.45 0.07
CA GLY A 222 -5.65 -12.82 0.60
C GLY A 222 -5.64 -12.77 2.13
N VAL A 223 -4.46 -12.98 2.72
CA VAL A 223 -4.18 -12.68 4.13
C VAL A 223 -3.50 -11.33 4.20
N ASN A 224 -4.14 -10.34 4.83
CA ASN A 224 -3.79 -8.94 4.63
C ASN A 224 -3.25 -8.29 5.91
N ILE A 225 -2.21 -7.50 5.76
CA ILE A 225 -1.57 -6.74 6.82
C ILE A 225 -1.91 -5.26 6.65
N LEU A 226 -2.55 -4.67 7.65
CA LEU A 226 -2.73 -3.22 7.72
C LEU A 226 -1.52 -2.60 8.42
N HIS A 227 -0.82 -1.73 7.72
CA HIS A 227 0.30 -0.97 8.25
C HIS A 227 -0.08 0.49 8.49
N ILE A 228 -0.19 0.85 9.77
CA ILE A 228 -0.43 2.23 10.21
C ILE A 228 0.94 2.91 10.32
N CYS A 229 1.29 3.67 9.30
CA CYS A 229 2.66 4.10 9.06
C CYS A 229 3.03 5.34 9.86
N GLY A 230 4.06 5.26 10.70
CA GLY A 230 4.64 6.40 11.45
C GLY A 230 5.69 7.20 10.66
N PHE A 231 5.77 7.04 9.34
CA PHE A 231 6.79 7.69 8.53
C PHE A 231 6.77 9.22 8.66
N GLN A 232 7.95 9.83 8.78
CA GLN A 232 8.14 11.26 9.05
C GLN A 232 7.47 11.75 10.33
N GLY A 233 7.41 10.89 11.36
CA GLY A 233 6.87 11.26 12.67
C GLY A 233 5.35 11.43 12.70
N ALA A 234 4.61 10.78 11.78
CA ALA A 234 3.15 10.77 11.85
C ALA A 234 2.69 10.12 13.15
N SER A 235 1.92 10.86 13.93
CA SER A 235 1.29 10.39 15.17
C SER A 235 -0.13 9.92 14.85
N ASN A 236 -0.32 8.61 14.75
CA ASN A 236 -1.61 8.03 14.39
C ASN A 236 -2.42 7.62 15.63
N ASN A 237 -3.72 7.91 15.62
CA ASN A 237 -4.66 7.32 16.55
C ASN A 237 -5.02 5.90 16.07
N VAL A 238 -4.28 4.90 16.54
CA VAL A 238 -4.46 3.52 16.09
C VAL A 238 -5.86 2.95 16.35
N THR A 239 -6.63 3.56 17.25
CA THR A 239 -7.97 3.07 17.58
C THR A 239 -9.00 3.25 16.47
N ILE A 240 -8.80 4.20 15.55
CA ILE A 240 -9.69 4.38 14.40
C ILE A 240 -9.57 3.26 13.37
N PHE A 241 -8.48 2.49 13.43
CA PHE A 241 -8.22 1.39 12.50
C PHE A 241 -8.63 0.01 13.03
N LYS A 242 -9.15 -0.07 14.28
CA LYS A 242 -9.40 -1.35 14.96
C LYS A 242 -10.40 -2.27 14.26
N ASP A 243 -11.34 -1.69 13.53
CA ASP A 243 -12.44 -2.40 12.86
C ASP A 243 -12.15 -2.67 11.36
N TYR A 244 -10.93 -2.38 10.90
CA TYR A 244 -10.52 -2.68 9.53
C TYR A 244 -10.47 -4.20 9.29
N PRO A 245 -10.93 -4.69 8.13
CA PRO A 245 -11.01 -6.12 7.83
C PRO A 245 -9.63 -6.72 7.44
N ALA A 246 -8.60 -6.46 8.24
CA ALA A 246 -7.25 -7.01 8.09
C ALA A 246 -7.01 -8.14 9.08
N GLN A 247 -6.19 -9.12 8.71
CA GLN A 247 -5.83 -10.25 9.57
C GLN A 247 -4.67 -9.92 10.50
N VAL A 248 -3.85 -8.94 10.12
CA VAL A 248 -2.69 -8.50 10.91
C VAL A 248 -2.64 -6.97 10.97
N PHE A 249 -2.32 -6.44 12.14
CA PHE A 249 -2.10 -5.00 12.35
C PHE A 249 -0.64 -4.76 12.70
N ASN A 250 -0.02 -3.82 12.01
CA ASN A 250 1.35 -3.38 12.23
C ASN A 250 1.39 -1.85 12.31
N TRP A 251 2.02 -1.31 13.33
CA TRP A 251 2.15 0.13 13.53
C TRP A 251 3.51 0.52 14.07
N ALA A 252 3.86 1.80 13.92
CA ALA A 252 5.07 2.36 14.52
C ALA A 252 4.86 2.60 16.02
N THR A 253 5.80 2.14 16.84
CA THR A 253 5.85 2.39 18.28
C THR A 253 6.83 3.52 18.56
N HIS A 254 6.37 4.77 18.59
CA HIS A 254 7.18 5.94 18.91
C HIS A 254 6.74 6.52 20.24
#